data_f80c04717dedaf263acb009627586aa5
#
_entry.id   f80c04717dedaf263acb009627586aa5
#
_cell.length_a   1.000
_cell.length_b   1.000
_cell.length_c   1.000
_cell.angle_alpha   90.00
_cell.angle_beta   90.00
_cell.angle_gamma   90.00
#
_symmetry.space_group_name_H-M   'P 1'
#
loop_
_entity.id
_entity.type
_entity.pdbx_description
1 polymer ?
#
loop_
_entity_poly.entity_id
_entity_poly.type
_entity_poly.pdbx_seq_one_letter_code
_entity_poly.pdbx_strand_id
1 'polypeptide(L)'
;AKEGLAENSFLTGDIMVDTVKNNLEIALSKSTIIQDLQVANEEYNLLTLHRNYNVDDTNILEHLLNELGESGEKIIFPVHPRTRKMIADTYSVPKNIELTDPQGYFDFIALENSAKRIITDSGGIQKEAYILKKPCITLRTETEWVETVDEKWNLLINPSEKNIASKIASFSPPENQRDVFGKNVTEKMLKIINDI
;
A
#
# COMPACT_ATOMS: atom_id res chain seq x y z
N ALA A 1 -21.85 -15.32 12.00
CA ALA A 1 -23.26 -15.17 12.37
C ALA A 1 -24.17 -15.11 11.14
N LYS A 2 -23.89 -14.24 10.15
CA LYS A 2 -24.72 -14.09 8.94
C LYS A 2 -24.77 -15.35 8.06
N GLU A 3 -23.71 -16.17 8.10
CA GLU A 3 -23.56 -17.41 7.31
C GLU A 3 -23.83 -18.68 8.13
N GLY A 4 -24.33 -18.56 9.37
CA GLY A 4 -24.66 -19.71 10.22
C GLY A 4 -23.47 -20.45 10.82
N LEU A 5 -22.24 -19.92 10.71
CA LEU A 5 -21.01 -20.57 11.15
C LEU A 5 -20.53 -20.09 12.53
N ALA A 6 -21.31 -19.30 13.26
CA ALA A 6 -20.84 -18.62 14.48
C ALA A 6 -20.35 -19.59 15.58
N GLU A 7 -21.00 -20.75 15.73
CA GLU A 7 -20.65 -21.73 16.78
C GLU A 7 -19.30 -22.44 16.53
N ASN A 8 -18.86 -22.49 15.25
CA ASN A 8 -17.62 -23.16 14.83
C ASN A 8 -16.57 -22.19 14.31
N SER A 9 -16.68 -20.90 14.67
CA SER A 9 -15.78 -19.85 14.19
C SER A 9 -15.09 -19.16 15.35
N PHE A 10 -13.78 -18.98 15.23
CA PHE A 10 -12.96 -18.27 16.20
C PHE A 10 -12.38 -17.02 15.58
N LEU A 11 -12.61 -15.86 16.20
CA LEU A 11 -12.03 -14.60 15.77
C LEU A 11 -10.60 -14.49 16.31
N THR A 12 -9.61 -14.76 15.48
CA THR A 12 -8.18 -14.72 15.85
C THR A 12 -7.50 -13.42 15.43
N GLY A 13 -8.00 -12.78 14.39
CA GLY A 13 -7.38 -11.67 13.68
C GLY A 13 -6.81 -12.11 12.33
N ASP A 14 -6.06 -11.23 11.67
CA ASP A 14 -5.41 -11.49 10.38
C ASP A 14 -3.94 -11.86 10.60
N ILE A 15 -3.54 -13.05 10.14
CA ILE A 15 -2.17 -13.57 10.26
C ILE A 15 -1.13 -12.65 9.58
N MET A 16 -1.56 -11.83 8.64
CA MET A 16 -0.70 -10.86 7.97
C MET A 16 -0.04 -9.88 8.94
N VAL A 17 -0.67 -9.63 10.10
CA VAL A 17 -0.09 -8.77 11.15
C VAL A 17 1.26 -9.32 11.62
N ASP A 18 1.31 -10.62 11.94
CA ASP A 18 2.54 -11.26 12.42
C ASP A 18 3.54 -11.41 11.29
N THR A 19 3.07 -11.75 10.08
CA THR A 19 3.91 -11.88 8.88
C THR A 19 4.62 -10.57 8.55
N VAL A 20 3.88 -9.45 8.49
CA VAL A 20 4.45 -8.13 8.19
C VAL A 20 5.48 -7.73 9.24
N LYS A 21 5.17 -7.88 10.53
CA LYS A 21 6.09 -7.51 11.62
C LYS A 21 7.39 -8.31 11.59
N ASN A 22 7.28 -9.64 11.47
CA ASN A 22 8.46 -10.51 11.44
C ASN A 22 9.33 -10.25 10.21
N ASN A 23 8.70 -10.06 9.04
CA ASN A 23 9.43 -9.78 7.82
C ASN A 23 10.03 -8.38 7.77
N LEU A 24 9.41 -7.39 8.44
CA LEU A 24 9.97 -6.05 8.56
C LEU A 24 11.32 -6.07 9.30
N GLU A 25 11.43 -6.82 10.40
CA GLU A 25 12.71 -6.96 11.13
C GLU A 25 13.81 -7.53 10.23
N ILE A 26 13.47 -8.54 9.43
CA ILE A 26 14.40 -9.15 8.46
C ILE A 26 14.75 -8.12 7.36
N ALA A 27 13.77 -7.43 6.83
CA ALA A 27 13.95 -6.42 5.78
C ALA A 27 14.88 -5.30 6.25
N LEU A 28 14.63 -4.73 7.42
CA LEU A 28 15.46 -3.64 7.98
C LEU A 28 16.90 -4.07 8.27
N SER A 29 17.14 -5.37 8.49
CA SER A 29 18.49 -5.90 8.73
C SER A 29 19.26 -6.28 7.47
N LYS A 30 18.57 -6.55 6.35
CA LYS A 30 19.19 -7.14 5.14
C LYS A 30 19.04 -6.30 3.88
N SER A 31 17.98 -5.49 3.77
CA SER A 31 17.73 -4.71 2.57
C SER A 31 18.63 -3.48 2.50
N THR A 32 19.17 -3.21 1.33
CA THR A 32 19.93 -2.00 1.02
C THR A 32 19.15 -1.03 0.14
N ILE A 33 17.89 -1.35 -0.17
CA ILE A 33 17.10 -0.62 -1.17
C ILE A 33 16.97 0.88 -0.88
N ILE A 34 16.89 1.28 0.38
CA ILE A 34 16.79 2.68 0.79
C ILE A 34 18.05 3.45 0.42
N GLN A 35 19.23 2.80 0.57
CA GLN A 35 20.53 3.36 0.19
C GLN A 35 20.70 3.33 -1.34
N ASP A 36 20.32 2.22 -1.97
CA ASP A 36 20.47 2.02 -3.41
C ASP A 36 19.64 3.04 -4.22
N LEU A 37 18.44 3.38 -3.75
CA LEU A 37 17.59 4.42 -4.32
C LEU A 37 17.91 5.83 -3.76
N GLN A 38 18.88 5.97 -2.87
CA GLN A 38 19.32 7.23 -2.27
C GLN A 38 18.20 8.02 -1.58
N VAL A 39 17.24 7.32 -0.98
CA VAL A 39 16.06 7.93 -0.31
C VAL A 39 16.16 7.91 1.22
N ALA A 40 17.32 7.62 1.78
CA ALA A 40 17.52 7.53 3.23
C ALA A 40 17.17 8.82 4.00
N ASN A 41 17.33 9.98 3.37
CA ASN A 41 17.08 11.30 3.96
C ASN A 41 16.01 12.10 3.20
N GLU A 42 15.23 11.45 2.36
CA GLU A 42 14.20 12.10 1.55
C GLU A 42 12.82 11.57 1.92
N GLU A 43 11.84 12.48 2.02
CA GLU A 43 10.43 12.08 2.08
C GLU A 43 9.97 11.66 0.69
N TYR A 44 9.37 10.48 0.57
CA TYR A 44 8.77 10.00 -0.67
C TYR A 44 7.44 9.30 -0.42
N ASN A 45 6.61 9.24 -1.44
CA ASN A 45 5.43 8.38 -1.49
C ASN A 45 5.78 7.12 -2.29
N LEU A 46 5.33 5.96 -1.83
CA LEU A 46 5.48 4.70 -2.58
C LEU A 46 4.22 4.44 -3.39
N LEU A 47 4.37 4.31 -4.71
CA LEU A 47 3.26 4.04 -5.64
C LEU A 47 3.30 2.59 -6.11
N THR A 48 2.14 1.93 -6.11
CA THR A 48 1.95 0.66 -6.82
C THR A 48 0.65 0.65 -7.59
N LEU A 49 0.72 0.27 -8.86
CA LEU A 49 -0.44 0.09 -9.74
C LEU A 49 -0.31 -1.24 -10.49
N HIS A 50 -1.33 -2.07 -10.41
CA HIS A 50 -1.35 -3.38 -11.05
C HIS A 50 -2.75 -3.83 -11.50
N ARG A 51 -3.81 -3.14 -11.08
CA ARG A 51 -5.18 -3.45 -11.51
C ARG A 51 -5.37 -3.10 -12.97
N ASN A 52 -5.95 -4.04 -13.72
CA ASN A 52 -6.13 -3.90 -15.16
C ASN A 52 -6.81 -2.58 -15.55
N TYR A 53 -7.84 -2.18 -14.81
CA TYR A 53 -8.57 -0.94 -15.10
C TYR A 53 -7.75 0.33 -14.86
N ASN A 54 -6.63 0.26 -14.11
CA ASN A 54 -5.72 1.38 -13.90
C ASN A 54 -4.52 1.36 -14.84
N VAL A 55 -4.05 0.17 -15.26
CA VAL A 55 -2.80 0.03 -16.02
C VAL A 55 -2.99 -0.40 -17.47
N ASP A 56 -4.11 -1.04 -17.84
CA ASP A 56 -4.35 -1.48 -19.21
C ASP A 56 -5.02 -0.38 -20.07
N ASP A 57 -5.70 0.60 -19.44
CA ASP A 57 -6.19 1.80 -20.12
C ASP A 57 -5.13 2.92 -20.03
N THR A 58 -4.50 3.22 -21.16
CA THR A 58 -3.44 4.24 -21.23
C THR A 58 -3.91 5.62 -20.83
N ASN A 59 -5.19 5.97 -21.08
CA ASN A 59 -5.72 7.28 -20.69
C ASN A 59 -5.87 7.39 -19.17
N ILE A 60 -6.31 6.32 -18.51
CA ILE A 60 -6.42 6.30 -17.04
C ILE A 60 -5.04 6.34 -16.40
N LEU A 61 -4.09 5.53 -16.90
CA LEU A 61 -2.73 5.50 -16.39
C LEU A 61 -2.05 6.88 -16.55
N GLU A 62 -2.16 7.49 -17.73
CA GLU A 62 -1.63 8.83 -18.00
C GLU A 62 -2.27 9.88 -17.09
N HIS A 63 -3.59 9.85 -16.95
CA HIS A 63 -4.32 10.73 -16.05
C HIS A 63 -3.82 10.59 -14.60
N LEU A 64 -3.70 9.36 -14.09
CA LEU A 64 -3.19 9.11 -12.74
C LEU A 64 -1.76 9.63 -12.55
N LEU A 65 -0.87 9.35 -13.50
CA LEU A 65 0.51 9.81 -13.40
C LEU A 65 0.61 11.34 -13.46
N ASN A 66 -0.22 12.00 -14.28
CA ASN A 66 -0.30 13.47 -14.33
C ASN A 66 -0.79 14.03 -12.98
N GLU A 67 -1.92 13.55 -12.48
CA GLU A 67 -2.50 14.00 -11.21
C GLU A 67 -1.51 13.80 -10.04
N LEU A 68 -0.81 12.67 -10.01
CA LEU A 68 0.23 12.41 -9.00
C LEU A 68 1.46 13.31 -9.20
N GLY A 69 1.79 13.61 -10.45
CA GLY A 69 2.88 14.52 -10.80
C GLY A 69 2.65 15.95 -10.32
N GLU A 70 1.41 16.42 -10.30
CA GLU A 70 1.04 17.76 -9.82
C GLU A 70 1.35 17.99 -8.33
N SER A 71 1.51 16.92 -7.55
CA SER A 71 1.87 17.03 -6.14
C SER A 71 3.26 17.65 -5.92
N GLY A 72 4.17 17.48 -6.88
CA GLY A 72 5.58 17.82 -6.75
C GLY A 72 6.34 17.00 -5.69
N GLU A 73 5.66 16.15 -4.91
CA GLU A 73 6.29 15.26 -3.95
C GLU A 73 7.00 14.10 -4.68
N LYS A 74 8.17 13.67 -4.17
CA LYS A 74 8.87 12.51 -4.74
C LYS A 74 8.00 11.25 -4.63
N ILE A 75 7.93 10.50 -5.71
CA ILE A 75 7.20 9.23 -5.79
C ILE A 75 8.14 8.16 -6.32
N ILE A 76 8.30 7.08 -5.57
CA ILE A 76 8.98 5.86 -6.02
C ILE A 76 7.92 4.90 -6.55
N PHE A 77 8.07 4.48 -7.80
CA PHE A 77 7.13 3.58 -8.45
C PHE A 77 7.85 2.32 -8.96
N PRO A 78 7.92 1.26 -8.15
CA PRO A 78 8.31 -0.06 -8.62
C PRO A 78 7.29 -0.56 -9.65
N VAL A 79 7.68 -0.59 -10.93
CA VAL A 79 6.77 -0.81 -12.03
C VAL A 79 7.05 -2.13 -12.75
N HIS A 80 5.99 -2.92 -13.00
CA HIS A 80 6.10 -4.14 -13.77
C HIS A 80 6.59 -3.85 -15.20
N PRO A 81 7.46 -4.69 -15.81
CA PRO A 81 8.02 -4.45 -17.15
C PRO A 81 6.97 -4.16 -18.24
N ARG A 82 5.81 -4.84 -18.19
CA ARG A 82 4.70 -4.58 -19.11
C ARG A 82 4.19 -3.15 -18.99
N THR A 83 3.92 -2.67 -17.77
CA THR A 83 3.44 -1.31 -17.52
C THR A 83 4.50 -0.27 -17.85
N ARG A 84 5.78 -0.55 -17.54
CA ARG A 84 6.91 0.30 -17.92
C ARG A 84 6.98 0.52 -19.45
N LYS A 85 6.81 -0.56 -20.23
CA LYS A 85 6.80 -0.47 -21.68
C LYS A 85 5.63 0.39 -22.18
N MET A 86 4.43 0.19 -21.66
CA MET A 86 3.27 1.01 -22.02
C MET A 86 3.51 2.48 -21.72
N ILE A 87 4.07 2.81 -20.57
CA ILE A 87 4.41 4.19 -20.21
C ILE A 87 5.43 4.76 -21.20
N ALA A 88 6.52 4.05 -21.49
CA ALA A 88 7.60 4.51 -22.36
C ALA A 88 7.14 4.76 -23.80
N ASP A 89 6.21 3.94 -24.31
CA ASP A 89 5.72 4.04 -25.68
C ASP A 89 4.68 5.18 -25.87
N THR A 90 4.05 5.66 -24.78
CA THR A 90 2.87 6.53 -24.88
C THR A 90 2.99 7.86 -24.13
N TYR A 91 3.89 7.97 -23.14
CA TYR A 91 3.81 9.06 -22.19
C TYR A 91 5.16 9.47 -21.58
N SER A 92 5.29 10.78 -21.27
CA SER A 92 6.45 11.33 -20.55
C SER A 92 6.13 11.43 -19.05
N VAL A 93 6.72 10.55 -18.26
CA VAL A 93 6.51 10.51 -16.79
C VAL A 93 6.92 11.83 -16.13
N PRO A 94 6.11 12.40 -15.23
CA PRO A 94 6.49 13.55 -14.44
C PRO A 94 7.81 13.37 -13.71
N LYS A 95 8.62 14.44 -13.63
CA LYS A 95 10.00 14.37 -13.09
C LYS A 95 10.10 13.94 -11.64
N ASN A 96 9.06 14.14 -10.85
CA ASN A 96 8.97 13.74 -9.45
C ASN A 96 8.58 12.27 -9.26
N ILE A 97 8.27 11.53 -10.34
CA ILE A 97 7.96 10.09 -10.30
C ILE A 97 9.18 9.31 -10.83
N GLU A 98 9.81 8.56 -9.94
CA GLU A 98 10.95 7.71 -10.26
C GLU A 98 10.48 6.27 -10.50
N LEU A 99 10.61 5.78 -11.74
CA LEU A 99 10.30 4.41 -12.09
C LEU A 99 11.46 3.49 -11.73
N THR A 100 11.24 2.55 -10.81
CA THR A 100 12.22 1.52 -10.46
C THR A 100 11.80 0.15 -10.99
N ASP A 101 12.69 -0.82 -10.96
CA ASP A 101 12.35 -2.20 -11.26
C ASP A 101 11.48 -2.80 -10.16
N PRO A 102 10.71 -3.87 -10.45
CA PRO A 102 9.98 -4.61 -9.42
C PRO A 102 10.90 -5.04 -8.30
N GLN A 103 10.49 -4.85 -7.07
CA GLN A 103 11.27 -5.18 -5.89
C GLN A 103 10.87 -6.52 -5.29
N GLY A 104 11.82 -7.23 -4.70
CA GLY A 104 11.54 -8.40 -3.87
C GLY A 104 10.78 -7.98 -2.60
N TYR A 105 10.12 -8.94 -1.95
CA TYR A 105 9.24 -8.65 -0.81
C TYR A 105 9.94 -7.89 0.33
N PHE A 106 11.19 -8.26 0.68
CA PHE A 106 11.91 -7.60 1.75
C PHE A 106 12.32 -6.16 1.41
N ASP A 107 12.71 -5.92 0.15
CA ASP A 107 13.01 -4.57 -0.32
C ASP A 107 11.73 -3.73 -0.39
N PHE A 108 10.63 -4.34 -0.84
CA PHE A 108 9.36 -3.66 -0.93
C PHE A 108 8.82 -3.24 0.44
N ILE A 109 8.83 -4.13 1.46
CA ILE A 109 8.38 -3.79 2.81
C ILE A 109 9.29 -2.76 3.50
N ALA A 110 10.59 -2.75 3.18
CA ALA A 110 11.50 -1.71 3.65
C ALA A 110 11.14 -0.34 3.03
N LEU A 111 10.78 -0.30 1.75
CA LEU A 111 10.28 0.89 1.08
C LEU A 111 8.95 1.36 1.69
N GLU A 112 7.99 0.45 1.92
CA GLU A 112 6.72 0.79 2.58
C GLU A 112 6.95 1.42 3.95
N ASN A 113 7.81 0.80 4.76
CA ASN A 113 8.09 1.28 6.11
C ASN A 113 8.77 2.65 6.13
N SER A 114 9.55 2.99 5.10
CA SER A 114 10.26 4.27 5.01
C SER A 114 9.46 5.35 4.29
N ALA A 115 8.41 4.98 3.56
CA ALA A 115 7.59 5.92 2.83
C ALA A 115 6.81 6.89 3.76
N LYS A 116 6.57 8.09 3.28
CA LYS A 116 5.66 9.06 3.91
C LYS A 116 4.21 8.60 3.83
N ARG A 117 3.81 8.09 2.64
CA ARG A 117 2.49 7.54 2.33
C ARG A 117 2.62 6.39 1.34
N ILE A 118 1.64 5.53 1.34
CA ILE A 118 1.48 4.46 0.35
C ILE A 118 0.32 4.83 -0.57
N ILE A 119 0.56 4.82 -1.88
CA ILE A 119 -0.45 5.04 -2.92
C ILE A 119 -0.60 3.72 -3.69
N THR A 120 -1.78 3.11 -3.68
CA THR A 120 -1.92 1.75 -4.20
C THR A 120 -3.32 1.45 -4.74
N ASP A 121 -3.41 0.44 -5.61
CA ASP A 121 -4.67 -0.21 -5.98
C ASP A 121 -4.75 -1.67 -5.46
N SER A 122 -3.75 -2.10 -4.68
CA SER A 122 -3.63 -3.46 -4.12
C SER A 122 -4.38 -3.61 -2.80
N GLY A 123 -5.22 -4.64 -2.67
CA GLY A 123 -5.88 -4.99 -1.41
C GLY A 123 -4.88 -5.43 -0.32
N GLY A 124 -3.83 -6.17 -0.69
CA GLY A 124 -2.80 -6.61 0.26
C GLY A 124 -2.02 -5.44 0.84
N ILE A 125 -1.56 -4.55 -0.02
CA ILE A 125 -0.76 -3.38 0.38
C ILE A 125 -1.55 -2.41 1.27
N GLN A 126 -2.87 -2.29 1.10
CA GLN A 126 -3.70 -1.51 2.02
C GLN A 126 -3.58 -2.02 3.47
N LYS A 127 -3.56 -3.35 3.68
CA LYS A 127 -3.36 -3.93 5.01
C LYS A 127 -1.93 -3.76 5.49
N GLU A 128 -0.93 -3.98 4.63
CA GLU A 128 0.48 -3.76 4.96
C GLU A 128 0.70 -2.32 5.41
N ALA A 129 0.23 -1.33 4.65
CA ALA A 129 0.27 0.08 5.01
C ALA A 129 -0.36 0.34 6.40
N TYR A 130 -1.55 -0.22 6.65
CA TYR A 130 -2.21 -0.07 7.94
C TYR A 130 -1.38 -0.67 9.09
N ILE A 131 -0.87 -1.89 8.92
CA ILE A 131 -0.05 -2.59 9.93
C ILE A 131 1.25 -1.82 10.20
N LEU A 132 1.86 -1.24 9.17
CA LEU A 132 3.06 -0.42 9.25
C LEU A 132 2.80 1.02 9.72
N LYS A 133 1.54 1.37 10.01
CA LYS A 133 1.11 2.72 10.39
C LYS A 133 1.49 3.78 9.36
N LYS A 134 1.31 3.45 8.09
CA LYS A 134 1.49 4.38 6.97
C LYS A 134 0.14 4.86 6.44
N PRO A 135 -0.03 6.17 6.23
CA PRO A 135 -1.21 6.68 5.54
C PRO A 135 -1.33 6.01 4.17
N CYS A 136 -2.51 5.47 3.86
CA CYS A 136 -2.77 4.79 2.60
C CYS A 136 -3.72 5.61 1.73
N ILE A 137 -3.41 5.70 0.45
CA ILE A 137 -4.28 6.25 -0.59
C ILE A 137 -4.62 5.11 -1.53
N THR A 138 -5.88 4.73 -1.58
CA THR A 138 -6.34 3.63 -2.42
C THR A 138 -6.99 4.16 -3.69
N LEU A 139 -6.35 3.94 -4.83
CA LEU A 139 -6.82 4.36 -6.15
C LEU A 139 -7.86 3.36 -6.70
N ARG A 140 -9.02 3.32 -6.04
CA ARG A 140 -10.16 2.43 -6.34
C ARG A 140 -11.47 3.11 -5.93
N THR A 141 -12.59 2.63 -6.50
CA THR A 141 -13.93 3.07 -6.10
C THR A 141 -14.46 2.38 -4.86
N GLU A 142 -13.89 1.23 -4.49
CA GLU A 142 -14.28 0.40 -3.35
C GLU A 142 -13.08 -0.33 -2.75
N THR A 143 -13.22 -0.83 -1.53
CA THR A 143 -12.23 -1.69 -0.88
C THR A 143 -12.89 -2.79 -0.08
N GLU A 144 -12.20 -3.91 0.04
CA GLU A 144 -12.54 -5.03 0.93
C GLU A 144 -12.21 -4.68 2.40
N TRP A 145 -11.33 -3.69 2.62
CA TRP A 145 -10.77 -3.33 3.94
C TRP A 145 -11.41 -2.05 4.47
N VAL A 146 -12.73 -2.07 4.60
CA VAL A 146 -13.54 -0.93 5.08
C VAL A 146 -13.07 -0.42 6.44
N GLU A 147 -12.54 -1.29 7.29
CA GLU A 147 -12.00 -0.94 8.60
C GLU A 147 -10.88 0.10 8.52
N THR A 148 -10.03 0.02 7.49
CA THR A 148 -8.93 0.97 7.30
C THR A 148 -9.43 2.36 6.92
N VAL A 149 -10.56 2.42 6.21
CA VAL A 149 -11.24 3.67 5.82
C VAL A 149 -11.99 4.26 7.00
N ASP A 150 -12.72 3.43 7.76
CA ASP A 150 -13.46 3.84 8.97
C ASP A 150 -12.49 4.43 10.03
N GLU A 151 -11.29 3.86 10.15
CA GLU A 151 -10.22 4.36 11.00
C GLU A 151 -9.53 5.62 10.44
N LYS A 152 -9.89 6.08 9.25
CA LYS A 152 -9.30 7.24 8.54
C LYS A 152 -7.79 7.11 8.29
N TRP A 153 -7.29 5.89 8.15
CA TRP A 153 -5.92 5.59 7.76
C TRP A 153 -5.79 5.26 6.27
N ASN A 154 -6.93 5.12 5.59
CA ASN A 154 -7.00 4.85 4.16
C ASN A 154 -8.01 5.80 3.52
N LEU A 155 -7.59 6.49 2.47
CA LEU A 155 -8.42 7.38 1.66
C LEU A 155 -8.68 6.71 0.31
N LEU A 156 -9.95 6.42 0.01
CA LEU A 156 -10.35 5.97 -1.32
C LEU A 156 -10.48 7.16 -2.26
N ILE A 157 -9.87 7.02 -3.44
CA ILE A 157 -9.98 8.00 -4.53
C ILE A 157 -10.32 7.23 -5.81
N ASN A 158 -11.40 7.63 -6.49
CA ASN A 158 -11.70 7.08 -7.79
C ASN A 158 -10.59 7.47 -8.79
N PRO A 159 -9.98 6.50 -9.52
CA PRO A 159 -8.89 6.77 -10.46
C PRO A 159 -9.20 7.80 -11.55
N SER A 160 -10.49 8.01 -11.87
CA SER A 160 -10.93 8.98 -12.89
C SER A 160 -11.24 10.37 -12.32
N GLU A 161 -11.05 10.58 -11.01
CA GLU A 161 -11.29 11.88 -10.39
C GLU A 161 -10.20 12.90 -10.77
N LYS A 162 -10.56 14.18 -10.66
CA LYS A 162 -9.63 15.31 -10.76
C LYS A 162 -9.17 15.75 -9.37
N ASN A 163 -8.08 16.51 -9.31
CA ASN A 163 -7.51 17.04 -8.07
C ASN A 163 -7.04 15.96 -7.07
N ILE A 164 -6.57 14.83 -7.58
CA ILE A 164 -6.04 13.72 -6.76
C ILE A 164 -4.89 14.22 -5.88
N ALA A 165 -3.96 15.00 -6.46
CA ALA A 165 -2.84 15.59 -5.71
C ALA A 165 -3.31 16.42 -4.50
N SER A 166 -4.32 17.27 -4.68
CA SER A 166 -4.86 18.10 -3.59
C SER A 166 -5.52 17.26 -2.50
N LYS A 167 -6.23 16.19 -2.86
CA LYS A 167 -6.83 15.27 -1.91
C LYS A 167 -5.77 14.54 -1.09
N ILE A 168 -4.71 14.08 -1.74
CA ILE A 168 -3.57 13.43 -1.08
C ILE A 168 -2.88 14.40 -0.12
N ALA A 169 -2.63 15.63 -0.56
CA ALA A 169 -1.97 16.66 0.27
C ALA A 169 -2.78 17.02 1.52
N SER A 170 -4.11 17.05 1.42
CA SER A 170 -5.01 17.35 2.54
C SER A 170 -5.27 16.15 3.47
N PHE A 171 -4.90 14.93 3.06
CA PHE A 171 -5.14 13.74 3.86
C PHE A 171 -4.12 13.58 4.96
N SER A 172 -4.62 13.53 6.20
CA SER A 172 -3.83 13.24 7.39
C SER A 172 -4.60 12.27 8.28
N PRO A 173 -4.06 11.10 8.58
CA PRO A 173 -4.72 10.18 9.50
C PRO A 173 -4.69 10.74 10.93
N PRO A 174 -5.57 10.25 11.82
CA PRO A 174 -5.54 10.60 13.25
C PRO A 174 -4.26 10.06 13.90
N GLU A 175 -3.84 10.67 15.01
CA GLU A 175 -2.66 10.23 15.78
C GLU A 175 -2.79 8.79 16.31
N ASN A 176 -4.00 8.41 16.70
CA ASN A 176 -4.27 7.08 17.25
C ASN A 176 -4.81 6.14 16.16
N GLN A 177 -4.31 4.91 16.17
CA GLN A 177 -4.74 3.83 15.30
C GLN A 177 -5.14 2.62 16.13
N ARG A 178 -6.32 2.05 15.86
CA ARG A 178 -6.76 0.81 16.51
C ARG A 178 -6.16 -0.42 15.82
N ASP A 179 -5.96 -1.50 16.57
CA ASP A 179 -5.46 -2.78 16.03
C ASP A 179 -6.62 -3.59 15.42
N VAL A 180 -7.23 -3.11 14.33
CA VAL A 180 -8.41 -3.73 13.73
C VAL A 180 -8.14 -5.14 13.18
N PHE A 181 -6.90 -5.42 12.81
CA PHE A 181 -6.47 -6.74 12.32
C PHE A 181 -5.97 -7.68 13.43
N GLY A 182 -5.98 -7.23 14.70
CA GLY A 182 -5.58 -8.03 15.85
C GLY A 182 -4.08 -7.95 16.16
N LYS A 183 -3.68 -8.77 17.14
CA LYS A 183 -2.28 -8.90 17.64
C LYS A 183 -2.01 -10.35 18.01
N ASN A 184 -0.77 -10.81 17.84
CA ASN A 184 -0.31 -12.16 18.21
C ASN A 184 -1.26 -13.25 17.64
N VAL A 185 -1.57 -13.11 16.36
CA VAL A 185 -2.60 -13.91 15.69
C VAL A 185 -2.16 -15.34 15.58
N THR A 186 -0.89 -15.59 15.23
CA THR A 186 -0.31 -16.93 15.14
C THR A 186 -0.43 -17.68 16.46
N GLU A 187 -0.09 -17.02 17.58
CA GLU A 187 -0.17 -17.63 18.90
C GLU A 187 -1.62 -18.01 19.27
N LYS A 188 -2.57 -17.12 18.99
CA LYS A 188 -4.00 -17.37 19.19
C LYS A 188 -4.49 -18.55 18.36
N MET A 189 -4.11 -18.61 17.08
CA MET A 189 -4.47 -19.71 16.18
C MET A 189 -3.91 -21.03 16.69
N LEU A 190 -2.62 -21.07 17.05
CA LEU A 190 -1.98 -22.28 17.58
C LEU A 190 -2.63 -22.76 18.87
N LYS A 191 -2.97 -21.84 19.77
CA LYS A 191 -3.68 -22.20 21.00
C LYS A 191 -5.01 -22.87 20.72
N ILE A 192 -5.84 -22.31 19.83
CA ILE A 192 -7.13 -22.89 19.47
C ILE A 192 -6.95 -24.27 18.84
N ILE A 193 -5.99 -24.42 17.92
CA ILE A 193 -5.72 -25.70 17.26
C ILE A 193 -5.30 -26.79 18.27
N ASN A 194 -4.54 -26.42 19.30
CA ASN A 194 -4.09 -27.36 20.32
C ASN A 194 -5.19 -27.72 21.36
N ASP A 195 -6.21 -26.86 21.49
CA ASP A 195 -7.32 -27.03 22.44
C ASP A 195 -8.51 -27.81 21.81
N ILE A 196 -8.51 -28.10 20.50
CA ILE A 196 -9.48 -28.92 19.76
C ILE A 196 -9.02 -30.37 19.70
#